data_456871aaab74afa2e3716a091ced948e
#
_entry.id   456871aaab74afa2e3716a091ced948e
#
_cell.length_a   1.000
_cell.length_b   1.000
_cell.length_c   1.000
_cell.angle_alpha   90.00
_cell.angle_beta   90.00
_cell.angle_gamma   90.00
#
_symmetry.space_group_name_H-M   'P 1'
#
loop_
_entity.id
_entity.type
_entity.pdbx_description
1 polymer ?
#
loop_
_entity_poly.entity_id
_entity_poly.type
_entity_poly.pdbx_seq_one_letter_code
_entity_poly.pdbx_strand_id
1 'polypeptide(L)'
;RDFEEEQVQLKIVETKASDAELPSKIYLFQGLPKQEKMELIVQKCVELGIYAVVPVSMKRCVVKLDAKKGAKKVERWNTIAASAAKQSGRGIVPEVMSVKTYKEALEMAKDLDVVLVPYECAEGMDHTKELIQSIKPGQSVGIFIGPEGGFDLDEIALACETGGQVITLGKRILRTETA
;
A
#
# COMPACT_ATOMS: atom_id res chain seq x y z
N ARG A 1 -16.06 -33.77 -12.25
CA ARG A 1 -16.78 -32.65 -11.62
C ARG A 1 -18.18 -33.13 -11.31
N ASP A 2 -18.51 -33.21 -10.04
CA ASP A 2 -19.85 -33.49 -9.61
C ASP A 2 -20.47 -32.20 -9.06
N PHE A 3 -21.69 -31.92 -9.46
CA PHE A 3 -22.43 -30.72 -9.08
C PHE A 3 -23.60 -31.17 -8.19
N GLU A 4 -23.59 -30.75 -6.94
CA GLU A 4 -24.78 -30.70 -6.08
C GLU A 4 -25.32 -29.30 -6.03
N GLU A 5 -26.60 -29.09 -5.64
CA GLU A 5 -27.31 -27.81 -5.79
C GLU A 5 -26.59 -26.56 -5.19
N GLU A 6 -25.62 -26.73 -4.29
CA GLU A 6 -24.84 -25.65 -3.69
C GLU A 6 -23.34 -25.90 -3.60
N GLN A 7 -22.83 -27.02 -4.13
CA GLN A 7 -21.43 -27.42 -3.98
C GLN A 7 -20.83 -27.92 -5.30
N VAL A 8 -19.57 -27.53 -5.55
CA VAL A 8 -18.77 -28.06 -6.65
C VAL A 8 -17.60 -28.84 -6.06
N GLN A 9 -17.58 -30.15 -6.28
CA GLN A 9 -16.43 -30.98 -5.91
C GLN A 9 -15.34 -30.90 -6.99
N LEU A 10 -14.13 -30.54 -6.58
CA LEU A 10 -12.96 -30.44 -7.45
C LEU A 10 -11.84 -31.34 -6.95
N LYS A 11 -11.20 -32.07 -7.89
CA LYS A 11 -9.98 -32.81 -7.61
C LYS A 11 -8.78 -31.94 -8.02
N ILE A 12 -7.84 -31.73 -7.10
CA ILE A 12 -6.56 -31.08 -7.42
C ILE A 12 -5.77 -32.03 -8.31
N VAL A 13 -5.44 -31.60 -9.52
CA VAL A 13 -4.67 -32.37 -10.50
C VAL A 13 -3.18 -32.04 -10.43
N GLU A 14 -2.87 -30.78 -10.18
CA GLU A 14 -1.48 -30.28 -10.11
C GLU A 14 -1.41 -29.07 -9.17
N THR A 15 -0.28 -28.93 -8.49
CA THR A 15 0.09 -27.74 -7.72
C THR A 15 1.42 -27.19 -8.24
N LYS A 16 1.47 -25.88 -8.51
CA LYS A 16 2.68 -25.17 -8.91
C LYS A 16 2.95 -24.03 -7.95
N ALA A 17 4.23 -23.73 -7.70
CA ALA A 17 4.60 -22.48 -7.06
C ALA A 17 4.17 -21.30 -7.95
N SER A 18 3.59 -20.26 -7.35
CA SER A 18 3.27 -19.02 -8.08
C SER A 18 4.54 -18.20 -8.24
N ASP A 19 4.79 -17.73 -9.46
CA ASP A 19 5.85 -16.79 -9.82
C ASP A 19 5.30 -15.35 -9.99
N ALA A 20 4.02 -15.15 -9.66
CA ALA A 20 3.34 -13.86 -9.77
C ALA A 20 3.62 -12.91 -8.58
N GLU A 21 4.29 -13.40 -7.53
CA GLU A 21 4.55 -12.60 -6.33
C GLU A 21 5.94 -11.95 -6.39
N LEU A 22 6.01 -10.72 -5.87
CA LEU A 22 7.30 -10.02 -5.74
C LEU A 22 8.20 -10.74 -4.72
N PRO A 23 9.53 -10.73 -4.91
CA PRO A 23 10.48 -11.32 -3.98
C PRO A 23 10.55 -10.57 -2.63
N SER A 24 10.00 -9.35 -2.57
CA SER A 24 9.99 -8.47 -1.41
C SER A 24 8.56 -8.14 -0.99
N LYS A 25 8.35 -7.91 0.31
CA LYS A 25 7.04 -7.51 0.84
C LYS A 25 6.91 -5.99 0.82
N ILE A 26 6.09 -5.45 -0.08
CA ILE A 26 5.85 -4.01 -0.20
C ILE A 26 4.55 -3.65 0.52
N TYR A 27 4.64 -2.72 1.48
CA TYR A 27 3.52 -2.15 2.23
C TYR A 27 3.27 -0.72 1.74
N LEU A 28 2.05 -0.43 1.33
CA LEU A 28 1.63 0.94 1.02
C LEU A 28 0.92 1.55 2.22
N PHE A 29 1.49 2.61 2.79
CA PHE A 29 0.87 3.48 3.79
C PHE A 29 0.24 4.67 3.08
N GLN A 30 -1.06 4.56 2.78
CA GLN A 30 -1.78 5.52 1.94
C GLN A 30 -2.56 6.51 2.79
N GLY A 31 -2.23 7.79 2.72
CA GLY A 31 -3.07 8.87 3.25
C GLY A 31 -4.47 8.83 2.64
N LEU A 32 -5.51 8.89 3.48
CA LEU A 32 -6.90 8.76 3.04
C LEU A 32 -7.24 9.80 1.95
N PRO A 33 -7.42 9.38 0.70
CA PRO A 33 -7.75 10.28 -0.40
C PRO A 33 -9.25 10.59 -0.42
N LYS A 34 -9.61 11.62 -1.18
CA LYS A 34 -11.01 11.98 -1.42
C LYS A 34 -11.70 10.97 -2.34
N GLN A 35 -13.02 10.91 -2.25
CA GLN A 35 -13.88 10.14 -3.13
C GLN A 35 -13.53 8.64 -3.17
N GLU A 36 -13.56 8.03 -4.34
CA GLU A 36 -13.33 6.60 -4.56
C GLU A 36 -11.89 6.29 -5.01
N LYS A 37 -10.97 7.27 -4.91
CA LYS A 37 -9.58 7.09 -5.35
C LYS A 37 -8.88 5.94 -4.62
N MET A 38 -9.23 5.70 -3.36
CA MET A 38 -8.68 4.57 -2.61
C MET A 38 -9.00 3.22 -3.28
N GLU A 39 -10.13 3.10 -3.93
CA GLU A 39 -10.53 1.89 -4.64
C GLU A 39 -9.63 1.63 -5.84
N LEU A 40 -9.34 2.68 -6.63
CA LEU A 40 -8.39 2.62 -7.74
C LEU A 40 -6.97 2.30 -7.25
N ILE A 41 -6.52 2.96 -6.17
CA ILE A 41 -5.20 2.72 -5.57
C ILE A 41 -5.07 1.25 -5.16
N VAL A 42 -6.03 0.73 -4.39
CA VAL A 42 -6.03 -0.68 -3.95
C VAL A 42 -5.98 -1.61 -5.16
N GLN A 43 -6.87 -1.41 -6.14
CA GLN A 43 -6.89 -2.24 -7.34
C GLN A 43 -5.54 -2.26 -8.04
N LYS A 44 -4.96 -1.09 -8.33
CA LYS A 44 -3.70 -1.01 -9.08
C LYS A 44 -2.49 -1.50 -8.29
N CYS A 45 -2.44 -1.22 -7.00
CA CYS A 45 -1.38 -1.76 -6.16
C CYS A 45 -1.43 -3.29 -6.05
N VAL A 46 -2.63 -3.88 -5.99
CA VAL A 46 -2.78 -5.35 -6.02
C VAL A 46 -2.29 -5.92 -7.35
N GLU A 47 -2.68 -5.33 -8.49
CA GLU A 47 -2.20 -5.74 -9.81
C GLU A 47 -0.67 -5.66 -9.94
N LEU A 48 -0.04 -4.69 -9.25
CA LEU A 48 1.42 -4.47 -9.24
C LEU A 48 2.20 -5.30 -8.22
N GLY A 49 1.53 -6.12 -7.41
CA GLY A 49 2.20 -7.04 -6.49
C GLY A 49 2.34 -6.54 -5.04
N ILE A 50 1.58 -5.52 -4.62
CA ILE A 50 1.61 -5.05 -3.22
C ILE A 50 1.35 -6.21 -2.25
N TYR A 51 2.03 -6.20 -1.09
CA TYR A 51 1.80 -7.18 -0.03
C TYR A 51 0.63 -6.80 0.87
N ALA A 52 0.56 -5.53 1.28
CA ALA A 52 -0.55 -5.00 2.07
C ALA A 52 -0.74 -3.49 1.85
N VAL A 53 -1.95 -3.00 2.08
CA VAL A 53 -2.29 -1.58 2.07
C VAL A 53 -2.75 -1.17 3.46
N VAL A 54 -2.15 -0.11 3.98
CA VAL A 54 -2.46 0.49 5.29
C VAL A 54 -3.07 1.87 5.04
N PRO A 55 -4.39 2.05 5.18
CA PRO A 55 -5.01 3.37 5.10
C PRO A 55 -4.60 4.22 6.30
N VAL A 56 -4.15 5.45 6.07
CA VAL A 56 -3.60 6.32 7.11
C VAL A 56 -4.39 7.62 7.20
N SER A 57 -4.86 7.96 8.39
CA SER A 57 -5.43 9.27 8.71
C SER A 57 -4.30 10.25 8.99
N MET A 58 -4.08 11.18 8.05
CA MET A 58 -3.05 12.20 8.11
C MET A 58 -3.64 13.59 8.36
N LYS A 59 -2.80 14.55 8.73
CA LYS A 59 -3.19 15.91 9.11
C LYS A 59 -3.95 16.62 7.99
N ARG A 60 -3.51 16.48 6.74
CA ARG A 60 -4.11 17.11 5.55
C ARG A 60 -5.16 16.26 4.84
N CYS A 61 -5.56 15.12 5.43
CA CYS A 61 -6.70 14.36 4.92
C CYS A 61 -7.99 15.15 5.10
N VAL A 62 -8.71 15.38 4.02
CA VAL A 62 -10.07 15.96 4.06
C VAL A 62 -11.08 14.94 4.57
N VAL A 63 -10.88 13.67 4.23
CA VAL A 63 -11.73 12.57 4.67
C VAL A 63 -11.41 12.24 6.14
N LYS A 64 -12.45 12.30 6.98
CA LYS A 64 -12.39 11.86 8.38
C LYS A 64 -13.31 10.66 8.55
N LEU A 65 -12.76 9.55 8.98
CA LEU A 65 -13.51 8.31 9.22
C LEU A 65 -13.58 8.04 10.72
N ASP A 66 -14.78 7.88 11.23
CA ASP A 66 -14.97 7.24 12.53
C ASP A 66 -14.74 5.73 12.42
N ALA A 67 -14.61 5.04 13.55
CA ALA A 67 -14.32 3.61 13.60
C ALA A 67 -15.30 2.77 12.76
N LYS A 68 -16.60 3.07 12.82
CA LYS A 68 -17.65 2.34 12.12
C LYS A 68 -17.59 2.56 10.60
N LYS A 69 -17.39 3.80 10.16
CA LYS A 69 -17.24 4.13 8.74
C LYS A 69 -15.93 3.57 8.20
N GLY A 70 -14.86 3.65 8.99
CA GLY A 70 -13.55 3.06 8.65
C GLY A 70 -13.66 1.57 8.40
N ALA A 71 -14.28 0.82 9.31
CA ALA A 71 -14.46 -0.63 9.16
C ALA A 71 -15.24 -1.00 7.88
N LYS A 72 -16.35 -0.30 7.57
CA LYS A 72 -17.11 -0.53 6.33
C LYS A 72 -16.30 -0.24 5.06
N LYS A 73 -15.47 0.82 5.08
CA LYS A 73 -14.60 1.13 3.95
C LYS A 73 -13.52 0.07 3.77
N VAL A 74 -12.89 -0.38 4.83
CA VAL A 74 -11.88 -1.45 4.81
C VAL A 74 -12.47 -2.75 4.27
N GLU A 75 -13.66 -3.15 4.67
CA GLU A 75 -14.38 -4.31 4.14
C GLU A 75 -14.56 -4.20 2.61
N ARG A 76 -15.03 -3.04 2.13
CA ARG A 76 -15.17 -2.77 0.70
C ARG A 76 -13.83 -2.84 -0.04
N TRP A 77 -12.78 -2.25 0.52
CA TRP A 77 -11.44 -2.26 -0.09
C TRP A 77 -10.85 -3.68 -0.14
N ASN A 78 -11.07 -4.51 0.87
CA ASN A 78 -10.68 -5.92 0.86
C ASN A 78 -11.43 -6.72 -0.23
N THR A 79 -12.72 -6.41 -0.46
CA THR A 79 -13.47 -7.00 -1.59
C THR A 79 -12.84 -6.63 -2.93
N ILE A 80 -12.41 -5.38 -3.11
CA ILE A 80 -11.71 -4.92 -4.32
C ILE A 80 -10.35 -5.61 -4.45
N ALA A 81 -9.58 -5.71 -3.36
CA ALA A 81 -8.30 -6.40 -3.35
C ALA A 81 -8.44 -7.87 -3.76
N ALA A 82 -9.43 -8.58 -3.24
CA ALA A 82 -9.71 -9.97 -3.60
C ALA A 82 -10.10 -10.11 -5.09
N SER A 83 -10.92 -9.18 -5.61
CA SER A 83 -11.30 -9.18 -7.02
C SER A 83 -10.10 -8.91 -7.94
N ALA A 84 -9.25 -7.93 -7.58
CA ALA A 84 -8.05 -7.59 -8.33
C ALA A 84 -7.01 -8.72 -8.29
N ALA A 85 -6.78 -9.36 -7.13
CA ALA A 85 -5.88 -10.50 -7.01
C ALA A 85 -6.33 -11.69 -7.86
N LYS A 86 -7.63 -11.98 -7.86
CA LYS A 86 -8.22 -13.03 -8.70
C LYS A 86 -8.05 -12.73 -10.19
N GLN A 87 -8.28 -11.49 -10.61
CA GLN A 87 -8.18 -11.07 -12.00
C GLN A 87 -6.73 -11.09 -12.49
N SER A 88 -5.78 -10.65 -11.65
CA SER A 88 -4.35 -10.60 -11.99
C SER A 88 -3.62 -11.93 -11.78
N GLY A 89 -4.31 -13.00 -11.35
CA GLY A 89 -3.73 -14.33 -11.18
C GLY A 89 -2.74 -14.45 -10.02
N ARG A 90 -2.87 -13.60 -9.00
CA ARG A 90 -2.00 -13.65 -7.82
C ARG A 90 -2.26 -14.88 -6.97
N GLY A 91 -1.21 -15.42 -6.35
CA GLY A 91 -1.26 -16.55 -5.41
C GLY A 91 -1.73 -16.15 -4.02
N ILE A 92 -1.64 -14.86 -3.66
CA ILE A 92 -2.10 -14.29 -2.40
C ILE A 92 -3.10 -13.16 -2.63
N VAL A 93 -4.00 -12.97 -1.68
CA VAL A 93 -4.88 -11.79 -1.64
C VAL A 93 -4.28 -10.79 -0.65
N PRO A 94 -3.79 -9.62 -1.12
CA PRO A 94 -3.26 -8.60 -0.24
C PRO A 94 -4.32 -8.07 0.72
N GLU A 95 -3.95 -7.88 1.97
CA GLU A 95 -4.83 -7.31 2.98
C GLU A 95 -4.88 -5.79 2.89
N VAL A 96 -6.08 -5.20 2.94
CA VAL A 96 -6.25 -3.80 3.30
C VAL A 96 -6.54 -3.75 4.80
N MET A 97 -5.57 -3.25 5.56
CA MET A 97 -5.60 -3.22 7.02
C MET A 97 -6.59 -2.17 7.56
N SER A 98 -6.83 -2.19 8.86
CA SER A 98 -7.61 -1.15 9.54
C SER A 98 -6.98 0.24 9.37
N VAL A 99 -7.82 1.27 9.31
CA VAL A 99 -7.35 2.66 9.27
C VAL A 99 -6.52 2.97 10.50
N LYS A 100 -5.29 3.48 10.28
CA LYS A 100 -4.36 3.88 11.33
C LYS A 100 -4.21 5.40 11.39
N THR A 101 -3.86 5.92 12.54
CA THR A 101 -3.29 7.26 12.65
C THR A 101 -1.88 7.27 12.06
N TYR A 102 -1.37 8.45 11.72
CA TYR A 102 -0.01 8.57 11.17
C TYR A 102 1.07 8.03 12.15
N LYS A 103 0.91 8.27 13.45
CA LYS A 103 1.82 7.74 14.48
C LYS A 103 1.80 6.21 14.56
N GLU A 104 0.62 5.60 14.55
CA GLU A 104 0.48 4.14 14.53
C GLU A 104 1.06 3.52 13.26
N ALA A 105 0.92 4.19 12.13
CA ALA A 105 1.50 3.76 10.86
C ALA A 105 3.02 3.81 10.87
N LEU A 106 3.62 4.87 11.42
CA LEU A 106 5.07 4.97 11.59
C LEU A 106 5.60 3.93 12.59
N GLU A 107 4.89 3.68 13.70
CA GLU A 107 5.28 2.64 14.66
C GLU A 107 5.31 1.26 14.00
N MET A 108 4.29 0.93 13.21
CA MET A 108 4.26 -0.30 12.43
C MET A 108 5.42 -0.37 11.41
N ALA A 109 5.78 0.76 10.81
CA ALA A 109 6.81 0.81 9.79
C ALA A 109 8.24 0.62 10.35
N LYS A 110 8.45 0.78 11.66
CA LYS A 110 9.77 0.52 12.30
C LYS A 110 10.24 -0.92 12.15
N ASP A 111 9.32 -1.86 12.01
CA ASP A 111 9.62 -3.28 11.84
C ASP A 111 9.97 -3.64 10.39
N LEU A 112 9.93 -2.68 9.46
CA LEU A 112 10.27 -2.87 8.06
C LEU A 112 11.75 -2.54 7.79
N ASP A 113 12.35 -3.26 6.83
CA ASP A 113 13.77 -3.08 6.49
C ASP A 113 14.05 -1.72 5.83
N VAL A 114 13.10 -1.22 5.04
CA VAL A 114 13.24 0.06 4.32
C VAL A 114 11.92 0.83 4.40
N VAL A 115 11.98 2.12 4.73
CA VAL A 115 10.81 3.00 4.73
C VAL A 115 11.08 4.20 3.83
N LEU A 116 10.29 4.33 2.77
CA LEU A 116 10.39 5.39 1.77
C LEU A 116 9.23 6.38 1.92
N VAL A 117 9.56 7.67 1.88
CA VAL A 117 8.59 8.76 1.99
C VAL A 117 8.75 9.68 0.78
N PRO A 118 8.05 9.42 -0.34
CA PRO A 118 8.02 10.33 -1.46
C PRO A 118 7.46 11.70 -1.05
N TYR A 119 8.28 12.73 -1.24
CA TYR A 119 7.92 14.10 -0.87
C TYR A 119 8.24 15.06 -2.00
N GLU A 120 7.29 15.94 -2.33
CA GLU A 120 7.36 16.83 -3.48
C GLU A 120 8.50 17.86 -3.44
N CYS A 121 8.92 18.23 -2.22
CA CYS A 121 10.05 19.15 -2.01
C CYS A 121 11.40 18.42 -1.88
N ALA A 122 11.44 17.08 -2.02
CA ALA A 122 12.69 16.35 -1.98
C ALA A 122 13.45 16.50 -3.30
N GLU A 123 14.76 16.64 -3.19
CA GLU A 123 15.68 16.71 -4.32
C GLU A 123 16.60 15.48 -4.33
N GLY A 124 17.28 15.25 -5.46
CA GLY A 124 18.25 14.18 -5.56
C GLY A 124 17.67 12.86 -6.11
N MET A 125 17.32 12.85 -7.41
CA MET A 125 16.85 11.64 -8.09
C MET A 125 17.89 10.50 -8.03
N ASP A 126 19.17 10.80 -7.99
CA ASP A 126 20.21 9.79 -7.92
C ASP A 126 20.22 9.10 -6.55
N HIS A 127 20.01 9.86 -5.47
CA HIS A 127 19.79 9.30 -4.13
C HIS A 127 18.58 8.35 -4.10
N THR A 128 17.46 8.74 -4.71
CA THR A 128 16.28 7.86 -4.84
C THR A 128 16.60 6.57 -5.57
N LYS A 129 17.35 6.64 -6.68
CA LYS A 129 17.75 5.45 -7.45
C LYS A 129 18.67 4.54 -6.63
N GLU A 130 19.66 5.11 -5.95
CA GLU A 130 20.59 4.35 -5.10
C GLU A 130 19.84 3.60 -3.99
N LEU A 131 18.90 4.27 -3.32
CA LEU A 131 18.05 3.65 -2.30
C LEU A 131 17.23 2.48 -2.87
N ILE A 132 16.55 2.69 -3.98
CA ILE A 132 15.73 1.63 -4.62
C ILE A 132 16.63 0.47 -5.05
N GLN A 133 17.80 0.74 -5.63
CA GLN A 133 18.75 -0.29 -6.06
C GLN A 133 19.39 -1.05 -4.88
N SER A 134 19.43 -0.45 -3.70
CA SER A 134 19.95 -1.11 -2.50
C SER A 134 19.00 -2.14 -1.89
N ILE A 135 17.71 -2.12 -2.27
CA ILE A 135 16.70 -3.05 -1.77
C ILE A 135 17.01 -4.46 -2.29
N LYS A 136 17.13 -5.40 -1.38
CA LYS A 136 17.43 -6.81 -1.69
C LYS A 136 16.17 -7.66 -1.70
N PRO A 137 16.14 -8.74 -2.50
CA PRO A 137 15.08 -9.73 -2.41
C PRO A 137 14.89 -10.23 -0.98
N GLY A 138 13.64 -10.37 -0.55
CA GLY A 138 13.28 -10.81 0.80
C GLY A 138 13.09 -9.68 1.81
N GLN A 139 13.55 -8.46 1.52
CA GLN A 139 13.32 -7.32 2.39
C GLN A 139 11.87 -6.85 2.37
N SER A 140 11.45 -6.26 3.48
CA SER A 140 10.17 -5.57 3.64
C SER A 140 10.34 -4.07 3.40
N VAL A 141 9.45 -3.49 2.58
CA VAL A 141 9.53 -2.08 2.17
C VAL A 141 8.21 -1.39 2.50
N GLY A 142 8.27 -0.31 3.27
CA GLY A 142 7.15 0.60 3.50
C GLY A 142 7.24 1.82 2.58
N ILE A 143 6.14 2.16 1.93
CA ILE A 143 6.05 3.37 1.09
C ILE A 143 4.91 4.23 1.63
N PHE A 144 5.21 5.45 2.07
CA PHE A 144 4.21 6.40 2.55
C PHE A 144 3.81 7.36 1.44
N ILE A 145 2.54 7.36 1.07
CA ILE A 145 1.97 8.30 0.09
C ILE A 145 0.99 9.22 0.80
N GLY A 146 1.19 10.54 0.67
CA GLY A 146 0.29 11.54 1.25
C GLY A 146 -1.08 11.61 0.55
N PRO A 147 -2.09 12.22 1.19
CA PRO A 147 -3.34 12.57 0.54
C PRO A 147 -3.14 13.67 -0.52
N GLU A 148 -4.20 14.16 -1.15
CA GLU A 148 -4.11 15.26 -2.14
C GLU A 148 -3.47 16.53 -1.61
N GLY A 149 -3.52 16.78 -0.29
CA GLY A 149 -2.87 17.92 0.37
C GLY A 149 -1.39 17.68 0.69
N GLY A 150 -0.84 16.52 0.33
CA GLY A 150 0.54 16.13 0.66
C GLY A 150 0.74 15.90 2.16
N PHE A 151 2.00 15.82 2.57
CA PHE A 151 2.39 15.72 3.97
C PHE A 151 2.48 17.11 4.63
N ASP A 152 2.21 17.15 5.92
CA ASP A 152 2.58 18.32 6.75
C ASP A 152 4.07 18.22 7.11
N LEU A 153 4.70 19.37 7.37
CA LEU A 153 6.12 19.41 7.73
C LEU A 153 6.44 18.60 8.99
N ASP A 154 5.55 18.65 9.98
CA ASP A 154 5.72 17.86 11.22
C ASP A 154 5.62 16.34 10.94
N GLU A 155 4.81 15.93 9.94
CA GLU A 155 4.70 14.53 9.53
C GLU A 155 5.99 14.06 8.85
N ILE A 156 6.60 14.88 8.01
CA ILE A 156 7.90 14.58 7.38
C ILE A 156 9.00 14.50 8.44
N ALA A 157 9.06 15.46 9.36
CA ALA A 157 10.05 15.45 10.45
C ALA A 157 9.93 14.16 11.27
N LEU A 158 8.71 13.80 11.67
CA LEU A 158 8.47 12.58 12.46
C LEU A 158 8.82 11.31 11.67
N ALA A 159 8.57 11.27 10.37
CA ALA A 159 8.97 10.13 9.53
C ALA A 159 10.50 9.98 9.49
N CYS A 160 11.24 11.07 9.34
CA CYS A 160 12.72 11.06 9.38
C CYS A 160 13.25 10.59 10.74
N GLU A 161 12.68 11.09 11.84
CA GLU A 161 13.04 10.68 13.21
C GLU A 161 12.83 9.18 13.45
N THR A 162 11.86 8.57 12.76
CA THR A 162 11.57 7.13 12.87
C THR A 162 12.27 6.26 11.84
N GLY A 163 13.24 6.82 11.09
CA GLY A 163 14.05 6.08 10.11
C GLY A 163 13.52 6.11 8.68
N GLY A 164 12.45 6.87 8.43
CA GLY A 164 11.91 7.07 7.07
C GLY A 164 12.89 7.87 6.20
N GLN A 165 13.08 7.41 4.98
CA GLN A 165 13.96 8.02 4.00
C GLN A 165 13.12 8.83 3.00
N VAL A 166 13.32 10.14 3.01
CA VAL A 166 12.63 11.06 2.10
C VAL A 166 13.24 10.92 0.70
N ILE A 167 12.39 10.67 -0.28
CA ILE A 167 12.78 10.49 -1.69
C ILE A 167 11.97 11.39 -2.61
N THR A 168 12.43 11.57 -3.82
CA THR A 168 11.70 12.26 -4.89
C THR A 168 11.22 11.29 -5.96
N LEU A 169 10.01 11.52 -6.48
CA LEU A 169 9.48 10.83 -7.66
C LEU A 169 9.71 11.62 -8.96
N GLY A 170 10.56 12.64 -8.91
CA GLY A 170 10.92 13.48 -10.04
C GLY A 170 10.31 14.89 -9.97
N LYS A 171 10.51 15.65 -11.03
CA LYS A 171 10.21 17.10 -11.08
C LYS A 171 8.71 17.43 -11.22
N ARG A 172 7.86 16.46 -11.49
CA ARG A 172 6.42 16.67 -11.67
C ARG A 172 5.68 16.40 -10.36
N ILE A 173 4.72 17.27 -10.06
CA ILE A 173 3.76 17.00 -8.97
C ILE A 173 2.80 15.93 -9.45
N LEU A 174 2.80 14.79 -8.77
CA LEU A 174 1.92 13.67 -9.07
C LEU A 174 0.65 13.75 -8.23
N ARG A 175 -0.45 13.24 -8.77
CA ARG A 175 -1.64 12.97 -7.97
C ARG A 175 -1.38 11.81 -7.03
N THR A 176 -2.07 11.77 -5.88
CA THR A 176 -1.88 10.70 -4.88
C THR A 176 -2.09 9.29 -5.46
N GLU A 177 -3.01 9.15 -6.42
CA GLU A 177 -3.27 7.89 -7.13
C GLU A 177 -2.24 7.56 -8.22
N THR A 178 -1.29 8.45 -8.49
CA THR A 178 -0.21 8.25 -9.48
C THR A 178 1.14 8.04 -8.79
N ALA A 179 1.31 8.64 -7.62
CA ALA A 179 2.52 8.54 -6.82
C ALA A 179 2.67 7.16 -6.23
#